data_5b92a5fc91e72140b43b53dba9e960a7
#
_entry.id   5b92a5fc91e72140b43b53dba9e960a7
#
_cell.length_a   1.000
_cell.length_b   1.000
_cell.length_c   1.000
_cell.angle_alpha   90.00
_cell.angle_beta   90.00
_cell.angle_gamma   90.00
#
_symmetry.space_group_name_H-M   'P 1'
#
loop_
_entity.id
_entity.type
_entity.pdbx_description
1 polymer ?
#
loop_
_entity_poly.entity_id
_entity_poly.type
_entity_poly.pdbx_seq_one_letter_code
_entity_poly.pdbx_strand_id
1 'polypeptide(L)'
;METTIENKKHYHNTPYSAIEKQKALNLLKSSSFEFVAHRYHCTIQTLYRWKRIYNGTLESLENGSCRPKTKHPNSQTDEEIKHIKNLIRRNPTIGLNELYGKLRVKYGYSRNPVTLYRYLRKNNYFKDLKKDRKNYKPKEYHTPKRIGEKMQLDVKVVPYECRTKEVPFDMKFYQYTIIDEATRERFIYPYKEQCADNTCDFVIRAINYFGYTPETIQTDNGQEFTFLKQFGDKEHKFDTLCKKLGIKHKLIKPRTPRHNGKVERSHRNDNERFYKYLKFYSYDDLIKQMESYLTRSNNIPTCVLGWKTPLDKRKELLEFEEKSKLIARLITALKRN
;
A
#
# COMPACT_ATOMS: atom_id res chain seq x y z
N MET A 1 -57.89 -31.72 -8.09
CA MET A 1 -56.50 -31.31 -8.36
C MET A 1 -55.89 -30.75 -7.10
N GLU A 2 -55.24 -31.55 -6.31
CA GLU A 2 -54.51 -31.15 -5.13
C GLU A 2 -53.19 -30.49 -5.57
N THR A 3 -53.10 -29.15 -5.39
CA THR A 3 -51.83 -28.44 -5.58
C THR A 3 -50.97 -28.70 -4.37
N THR A 4 -49.95 -29.53 -4.56
CA THR A 4 -48.85 -29.77 -3.61
C THR A 4 -48.15 -28.44 -3.32
N ILE A 5 -48.46 -27.83 -2.16
CA ILE A 5 -47.78 -26.62 -1.68
C ILE A 5 -46.43 -27.10 -1.08
N GLU A 6 -45.35 -26.89 -1.79
CA GLU A 6 -44.01 -27.08 -1.26
C GLU A 6 -43.84 -26.30 0.06
N ASN A 7 -43.64 -27.03 1.16
CA ASN A 7 -43.30 -26.47 2.48
C ASN A 7 -41.85 -25.91 2.43
N LYS A 8 -41.69 -24.71 1.90
CA LYS A 8 -40.45 -23.95 2.06
C LYS A 8 -40.28 -23.62 3.52
N LYS A 9 -39.34 -24.27 4.23
CA LYS A 9 -38.90 -23.89 5.57
C LYS A 9 -38.45 -22.43 5.53
N HIS A 10 -39.16 -21.57 6.23
CA HIS A 10 -38.79 -20.16 6.35
C HIS A 10 -37.55 -20.07 7.28
N TYR A 11 -36.37 -19.77 6.73
CA TYR A 11 -35.19 -19.53 7.54
C TYR A 11 -35.35 -18.22 8.30
N HIS A 12 -35.03 -18.18 9.60
CA HIS A 12 -35.22 -17.07 10.53
C HIS A 12 -34.69 -15.69 10.06
N ASN A 13 -33.91 -15.62 8.95
CA ASN A 13 -33.28 -14.42 8.44
C ASN A 13 -33.86 -13.89 7.12
N THR A 14 -34.87 -14.52 6.53
CA THR A 14 -35.51 -14.01 5.31
C THR A 14 -36.83 -13.33 5.65
N PRO A 15 -37.00 -12.02 5.31
CA PRO A 15 -38.24 -11.32 5.56
C PRO A 15 -39.38 -11.86 4.68
N TYR A 16 -40.58 -11.99 5.21
CA TYR A 16 -41.76 -12.39 4.45
C TYR A 16 -42.04 -11.40 3.32
N SER A 17 -42.32 -11.93 2.13
CA SER A 17 -42.77 -11.12 1.00
C SER A 17 -44.19 -10.57 1.22
N ALA A 18 -44.56 -9.51 0.52
CA ALA A 18 -45.91 -8.95 0.59
C ALA A 18 -46.99 -9.98 0.21
N ILE A 19 -46.69 -10.85 -0.76
CA ILE A 19 -47.60 -11.94 -1.20
C ILE A 19 -47.81 -12.98 -0.10
N GLU A 20 -46.75 -13.40 0.59
CA GLU A 20 -46.86 -14.34 1.72
C GLU A 20 -47.69 -13.77 2.87
N LYS A 21 -47.47 -12.50 3.20
CA LYS A 21 -48.26 -11.80 4.23
C LYS A 21 -49.74 -11.72 3.84
N GLN A 22 -50.05 -11.39 2.58
CA GLN A 22 -51.39 -11.34 2.07
C GLN A 22 -52.08 -12.72 2.11
N LYS A 23 -51.41 -13.79 1.69
CA LYS A 23 -51.89 -15.17 1.77
C LYS A 23 -52.20 -15.57 3.22
N ALA A 24 -51.32 -15.23 4.17
CA ALA A 24 -51.55 -15.48 5.60
C ALA A 24 -52.77 -14.70 6.14
N LEU A 25 -52.91 -13.44 5.75
CA LEU A 25 -54.09 -12.63 6.15
C LEU A 25 -55.41 -13.13 5.54
N ASN A 26 -55.37 -13.62 4.28
CA ASN A 26 -56.54 -14.23 3.66
C ASN A 26 -56.91 -15.54 4.36
N LEU A 27 -55.96 -16.37 4.77
CA LEU A 27 -56.23 -17.59 5.53
C LEU A 27 -56.82 -17.32 6.91
N LEU A 28 -56.49 -16.16 7.54
CA LEU A 28 -57.09 -15.75 8.81
C LEU A 28 -58.60 -15.44 8.74
N LYS A 29 -59.19 -15.34 7.52
CA LYS A 29 -60.65 -15.18 7.36
C LYS A 29 -61.41 -16.44 7.67
N SER A 30 -60.75 -17.62 7.52
CA SER A 30 -61.33 -18.97 7.66
C SER A 30 -60.65 -19.84 8.72
N SER A 31 -59.59 -19.38 9.36
CA SER A 31 -58.77 -20.14 10.31
C SER A 31 -58.37 -19.37 11.52
N SER A 32 -57.96 -20.06 12.62
CA SER A 32 -57.53 -19.40 13.86
C SER A 32 -56.13 -18.80 13.69
N PHE A 33 -55.81 -17.83 14.55
CA PHE A 33 -54.48 -17.18 14.58
C PHE A 33 -53.37 -18.18 14.89
N GLU A 34 -53.63 -19.12 15.80
CA GLU A 34 -52.66 -20.17 16.15
C GLU A 34 -52.32 -21.05 14.96
N PHE A 35 -53.31 -21.50 14.21
CA PHE A 35 -53.14 -22.32 13.01
C PHE A 35 -52.32 -21.61 11.94
N VAL A 36 -52.66 -20.33 11.66
CA VAL A 36 -51.94 -19.55 10.64
C VAL A 36 -50.51 -19.23 11.08
N ALA A 37 -50.32 -18.89 12.37
CA ALA A 37 -48.98 -18.66 12.92
C ALA A 37 -48.07 -19.89 12.79
N HIS A 38 -48.62 -21.09 13.11
CA HIS A 38 -47.91 -22.35 12.97
C HIS A 38 -47.56 -22.64 11.48
N ARG A 39 -48.55 -22.49 10.59
CA ARG A 39 -48.37 -22.75 9.15
C ARG A 39 -47.37 -21.85 8.47
N TYR A 40 -47.28 -20.58 8.88
CA TYR A 40 -46.34 -19.62 8.30
C TYR A 40 -45.06 -19.45 9.15
N HIS A 41 -44.90 -20.26 10.20
CA HIS A 41 -43.75 -20.18 11.12
C HIS A 41 -43.48 -18.77 11.66
N CYS A 42 -44.53 -18.07 12.02
CA CYS A 42 -44.45 -16.72 12.59
C CYS A 42 -45.21 -16.66 13.94
N THR A 43 -45.01 -15.56 14.68
CA THR A 43 -45.74 -15.35 15.92
C THR A 43 -47.13 -14.73 15.65
N ILE A 44 -48.07 -14.98 16.55
CA ILE A 44 -49.43 -14.38 16.52
C ILE A 44 -49.31 -12.85 16.47
N GLN A 45 -48.38 -12.26 17.21
CA GLN A 45 -48.12 -10.80 17.20
C GLN A 45 -47.72 -10.30 15.81
N THR A 46 -46.98 -11.10 15.03
CA THR A 46 -46.60 -10.77 13.65
C THR A 46 -47.83 -10.70 12.74
N LEU A 47 -48.78 -11.61 12.91
CA LEU A 47 -50.04 -11.61 12.17
C LEU A 47 -50.91 -10.38 12.54
N TYR A 48 -51.01 -10.02 13.83
CA TYR A 48 -51.67 -8.80 14.24
C TYR A 48 -51.03 -7.54 13.66
N ARG A 49 -49.70 -7.50 13.61
CA ARG A 49 -49.00 -6.38 12.98
C ARG A 49 -49.29 -6.30 11.49
N TRP A 50 -49.30 -7.40 10.75
CA TRP A 50 -49.65 -7.41 9.33
C TRP A 50 -51.12 -6.99 9.12
N LYS A 51 -52.04 -7.50 9.93
CA LYS A 51 -53.45 -7.13 9.87
C LYS A 51 -53.65 -5.62 10.08
N ARG A 52 -52.90 -5.00 11.01
CA ARG A 52 -53.01 -3.55 11.31
C ARG A 52 -52.50 -2.67 10.15
N ILE A 53 -51.48 -3.09 9.41
CA ILE A 53 -50.90 -2.30 8.30
C ILE A 53 -51.60 -2.58 6.97
N TYR A 54 -52.37 -3.64 6.87
CA TYR A 54 -53.02 -4.03 5.62
C TYR A 54 -54.25 -3.15 5.36
N ASN A 55 -54.19 -2.38 4.27
CA ASN A 55 -55.27 -1.51 3.79
C ASN A 55 -56.07 -2.07 2.59
N GLY A 56 -55.87 -3.34 2.24
CA GLY A 56 -56.49 -3.96 1.07
C GLY A 56 -55.57 -4.05 -0.15
N THR A 57 -54.46 -3.34 -0.16
CA THR A 57 -53.45 -3.36 -1.27
C THR A 57 -52.22 -4.16 -0.90
N LEU A 58 -51.58 -4.78 -1.92
CA LEU A 58 -50.36 -5.54 -1.72
C LEU A 58 -49.18 -4.64 -1.30
N GLU A 59 -49.17 -3.40 -1.79
CA GLU A 59 -48.14 -2.40 -1.50
C GLU A 59 -48.07 -2.06 0.01
N SER A 60 -49.21 -2.07 0.72
CA SER A 60 -49.20 -1.85 2.16
C SER A 60 -48.44 -2.90 2.97
N LEU A 61 -48.24 -4.09 2.41
CA LEU A 61 -47.53 -5.20 3.02
C LEU A 61 -46.05 -5.27 2.61
N GLU A 62 -45.57 -4.39 1.73
CA GLU A 62 -44.19 -4.36 1.35
C GLU A 62 -43.29 -4.04 2.55
N ASN A 63 -42.08 -4.63 2.52
CA ASN A 63 -41.10 -4.39 3.56
C ASN A 63 -40.43 -3.03 3.34
N GLY A 64 -40.61 -2.12 4.27
CA GLY A 64 -39.90 -0.84 4.28
C GLY A 64 -38.37 -1.02 4.37
N SER A 65 -37.63 -0.05 3.90
CA SER A 65 -36.20 -0.02 4.04
C SER A 65 -35.75 0.06 5.51
N CYS A 66 -34.97 -0.90 5.97
CA CYS A 66 -34.32 -0.88 7.29
C CYS A 66 -33.03 -0.03 7.33
N ARG A 67 -32.73 0.68 6.25
CA ARG A 67 -31.53 1.53 6.21
C ARG A 67 -31.70 2.73 7.14
N PRO A 68 -30.68 3.09 7.92
CA PRO A 68 -30.71 4.31 8.73
C PRO A 68 -31.00 5.52 7.85
N LYS A 69 -31.90 6.40 8.31
CA LYS A 69 -32.26 7.65 7.62
C LYS A 69 -31.17 8.72 7.74
N THR A 70 -30.33 8.61 8.76
CA THR A 70 -29.23 9.53 9.04
C THR A 70 -27.90 8.94 8.54
N LYS A 71 -26.95 9.81 8.15
CA LYS A 71 -25.58 9.38 7.82
C LYS A 71 -24.93 8.78 9.07
N HIS A 72 -24.22 7.65 8.90
CA HIS A 72 -23.46 7.03 9.99
C HIS A 72 -22.42 8.02 10.55
N PRO A 73 -22.21 8.14 11.87
CA PRO A 73 -21.22 9.07 12.46
C PRO A 73 -19.81 8.96 11.87
N ASN A 74 -19.40 7.73 11.51
CA ASN A 74 -18.10 7.45 10.87
C ASN A 74 -18.11 7.61 9.34
N SER A 75 -19.19 8.15 8.72
CA SER A 75 -19.17 8.46 7.29
C SER A 75 -18.33 9.71 7.03
N GLN A 76 -17.78 9.82 5.80
CA GLN A 76 -17.04 11.01 5.39
C GLN A 76 -17.89 12.27 5.52
N THR A 77 -17.30 13.35 6.04
CA THR A 77 -17.92 14.68 6.02
C THR A 77 -17.80 15.30 4.63
N ASP A 78 -18.60 16.31 4.33
CA ASP A 78 -18.57 16.98 3.02
C ASP A 78 -17.23 17.72 2.81
N GLU A 79 -16.62 18.23 3.85
CA GLU A 79 -15.27 18.83 3.81
C GLU A 79 -14.18 17.78 3.51
N GLU A 80 -14.21 16.63 4.20
CA GLU A 80 -13.29 15.52 3.94
C GLU A 80 -13.42 15.04 2.48
N ILE A 81 -14.64 14.94 1.97
CA ILE A 81 -14.93 14.59 0.58
C ILE A 81 -14.32 15.62 -0.38
N LYS A 82 -14.46 16.90 -0.09
CA LYS A 82 -13.87 18.00 -0.86
C LYS A 82 -12.34 17.89 -0.92
N HIS A 83 -11.69 17.64 0.21
CA HIS A 83 -10.24 17.45 0.27
C HIS A 83 -9.78 16.21 -0.51
N ILE A 84 -10.47 15.08 -0.36
CA ILE A 84 -10.20 13.84 -1.13
C ILE A 84 -10.28 14.11 -2.63
N LYS A 85 -11.38 14.71 -3.10
CA LYS A 85 -11.60 15.03 -4.53
C LYS A 85 -10.52 15.99 -5.06
N ASN A 86 -10.13 17.01 -4.30
CA ASN A 86 -9.10 17.97 -4.70
C ASN A 86 -7.72 17.33 -4.85
N LEU A 87 -7.33 16.45 -3.92
CA LEU A 87 -6.06 15.74 -4.01
C LEU A 87 -6.03 14.79 -5.20
N ILE A 88 -7.12 14.07 -5.48
CA ILE A 88 -7.22 13.17 -6.62
C ILE A 88 -7.21 13.97 -7.94
N ARG A 89 -7.94 15.09 -8.03
CA ARG A 89 -7.93 15.96 -9.22
C ARG A 89 -6.54 16.47 -9.55
N ARG A 90 -5.74 16.86 -8.54
CA ARG A 90 -4.36 17.33 -8.73
C ARG A 90 -3.38 16.20 -9.07
N ASN A 91 -3.64 15.00 -8.62
CA ASN A 91 -2.85 13.81 -8.91
C ASN A 91 -3.78 12.61 -9.14
N PRO A 92 -4.26 12.41 -10.39
CA PRO A 92 -5.20 11.33 -10.72
C PRO A 92 -4.68 9.92 -10.44
N THR A 93 -3.38 9.76 -10.25
CA THR A 93 -2.70 8.48 -10.03
C THR A 93 -2.26 8.29 -8.59
N ILE A 94 -2.71 9.17 -7.70
CA ILE A 94 -2.37 9.08 -6.28
C ILE A 94 -2.83 7.73 -5.70
N GLY A 95 -1.89 6.98 -5.12
CA GLY A 95 -2.20 5.72 -4.45
C GLY A 95 -2.89 5.94 -3.10
N LEU A 96 -3.61 4.92 -2.60
CA LEU A 96 -4.32 5.00 -1.32
C LEU A 96 -3.43 5.46 -0.15
N ASN A 97 -2.22 4.91 -0.04
CA ASN A 97 -1.31 5.23 1.05
C ASN A 97 -0.84 6.70 0.99
N GLU A 98 -0.51 7.18 -0.21
CA GLU A 98 -0.10 8.57 -0.40
C GLU A 98 -1.28 9.53 -0.14
N LEU A 99 -2.45 9.20 -0.65
CA LEU A 99 -3.67 9.99 -0.43
C LEU A 99 -3.99 10.10 1.07
N TYR A 100 -4.00 8.96 1.77
CA TYR A 100 -4.29 8.93 3.20
C TYR A 100 -3.25 9.69 4.00
N GLY A 101 -1.96 9.51 3.70
CA GLY A 101 -0.87 10.24 4.35
C GLY A 101 -1.00 11.75 4.18
N LYS A 102 -1.27 12.22 2.95
CA LYS A 102 -1.49 13.65 2.68
C LYS A 102 -2.73 14.21 3.37
N LEU A 103 -3.83 13.45 3.40
CA LEU A 103 -5.04 13.85 4.12
C LEU A 103 -4.77 14.00 5.61
N ARG A 104 -4.04 13.05 6.21
CA ARG A 104 -3.71 13.08 7.63
C ARG A 104 -2.81 14.25 7.99
N VAL A 105 -1.70 14.42 7.27
CA VAL A 105 -0.71 15.45 7.57
C VAL A 105 -1.23 16.86 7.26
N LYS A 106 -1.90 17.05 6.13
CA LYS A 106 -2.30 18.38 5.66
C LYS A 106 -3.66 18.84 6.18
N TYR A 107 -4.60 17.90 6.40
CA TYR A 107 -5.98 18.24 6.74
C TYR A 107 -6.46 17.60 8.05
N GLY A 108 -5.57 17.00 8.84
CA GLY A 108 -5.93 16.39 10.13
C GLY A 108 -6.91 15.21 10.03
N TYR A 109 -6.94 14.52 8.89
CA TYR A 109 -7.86 13.40 8.67
C TYR A 109 -7.63 12.27 9.67
N SER A 110 -8.59 12.02 10.56
CA SER A 110 -8.46 11.09 11.70
C SER A 110 -9.11 9.72 11.47
N ARG A 111 -9.88 9.56 10.38
CA ARG A 111 -10.62 8.31 10.12
C ARG A 111 -9.68 7.17 9.74
N ASN A 112 -10.17 5.93 9.96
CA ASN A 112 -9.41 4.74 9.60
C ASN A 112 -9.16 4.65 8.07
N PRO A 113 -7.96 4.19 7.62
CA PRO A 113 -7.66 4.01 6.21
C PRO A 113 -8.67 3.15 5.45
N VAL A 114 -9.27 2.16 6.13
CA VAL A 114 -10.31 1.29 5.54
C VAL A 114 -11.57 2.09 5.19
N THR A 115 -11.91 3.11 5.97
CA THR A 115 -13.05 3.99 5.68
C THR A 115 -12.81 4.78 4.40
N LEU A 116 -11.60 5.33 4.22
CA LEU A 116 -11.20 5.99 2.97
C LEU A 116 -11.23 5.01 1.79
N TYR A 117 -10.66 3.81 1.95
CA TYR A 117 -10.68 2.77 0.91
C TYR A 117 -12.11 2.42 0.47
N ARG A 118 -13.04 2.20 1.43
CA ARG A 118 -14.45 1.90 1.13
C ARG A 118 -15.13 3.03 0.37
N TYR A 119 -14.85 4.29 0.76
CA TYR A 119 -15.36 5.46 0.06
C TYR A 119 -14.86 5.52 -1.39
N LEU A 120 -13.56 5.36 -1.60
CA LEU A 120 -12.94 5.39 -2.92
C LEU A 120 -13.44 4.25 -3.82
N ARG A 121 -13.61 3.04 -3.26
CA ARG A 121 -14.15 1.89 -3.99
C ARG A 121 -15.61 2.11 -4.39
N LYS A 122 -16.45 2.63 -3.49
CA LYS A 122 -17.86 2.96 -3.78
C LYS A 122 -18.01 3.97 -4.91
N ASN A 123 -17.06 4.90 -5.03
CA ASN A 123 -17.05 5.95 -6.05
C ASN A 123 -16.18 5.57 -7.28
N ASN A 124 -15.84 4.30 -7.47
CA ASN A 124 -15.10 3.78 -8.63
C ASN A 124 -13.74 4.46 -8.91
N TYR A 125 -13.07 5.00 -7.88
CA TYR A 125 -11.73 5.57 -8.02
C TYR A 125 -10.65 4.52 -8.32
N PHE A 126 -10.90 3.26 -7.97
CA PHE A 126 -10.02 2.14 -8.30
C PHE A 126 -10.67 1.30 -9.40
N LYS A 127 -10.25 1.52 -10.65
CA LYS A 127 -10.62 0.63 -11.75
C LYS A 127 -9.99 -0.74 -11.48
N ASP A 128 -10.80 -1.76 -11.52
CA ASP A 128 -10.56 -3.19 -11.35
C ASP A 128 -9.11 -3.66 -11.17
N LEU A 129 -8.70 -3.87 -9.94
CA LEU A 129 -7.52 -4.65 -9.60
C LEU A 129 -7.95 -6.05 -9.10
N LYS A 130 -8.64 -6.81 -9.95
CA LYS A 130 -8.77 -8.25 -9.75
C LYS A 130 -7.44 -8.90 -10.10
N LYS A 131 -6.58 -9.12 -9.13
CA LYS A 131 -5.46 -10.06 -9.22
C LYS A 131 -5.71 -11.17 -8.23
N ASP A 132 -5.80 -12.41 -8.74
CA ASP A 132 -5.81 -13.62 -7.92
C ASP A 132 -4.61 -13.61 -6.98
N ARG A 133 -4.87 -13.43 -5.69
CA ARG A 133 -3.83 -13.51 -4.67
C ARG A 133 -3.62 -14.97 -4.34
N LYS A 134 -2.51 -15.55 -4.81
CA LYS A 134 -2.05 -16.84 -4.29
C LYS A 134 -1.94 -16.75 -2.76
N ASN A 135 -2.49 -17.74 -2.05
CA ASN A 135 -2.43 -17.86 -0.59
C ASN A 135 -0.98 -18.11 -0.13
N TYR A 136 -0.20 -17.03 -0.05
CA TYR A 136 1.18 -17.08 0.42
C TYR A 136 1.26 -16.49 1.84
N LYS A 137 1.73 -17.30 2.80
CA LYS A 137 2.09 -16.83 4.15
C LYS A 137 3.56 -16.40 4.14
N PRO A 138 3.88 -15.11 4.22
CA PRO A 138 5.25 -14.63 4.27
C PRO A 138 5.90 -15.09 5.59
N LYS A 139 7.18 -15.48 5.53
CA LYS A 139 8.00 -15.64 6.75
C LYS A 139 8.20 -14.27 7.37
N GLU A 140 8.25 -14.24 8.71
CA GLU A 140 8.53 -13.03 9.47
C GLU A 140 9.90 -12.45 9.05
N TYR A 141 9.93 -11.15 8.81
CA TYR A 141 11.13 -10.43 8.43
C TYR A 141 11.39 -9.29 9.41
N HIS A 142 12.51 -9.37 10.11
CA HIS A 142 12.93 -8.32 11.03
C HIS A 142 13.60 -7.19 10.25
N THR A 143 12.93 -6.03 10.19
CA THR A 143 13.49 -4.82 9.61
C THR A 143 14.53 -4.24 10.57
N PRO A 144 15.74 -3.87 10.08
CA PRO A 144 16.74 -3.14 10.88
C PRO A 144 16.15 -1.90 11.55
N LYS A 145 16.64 -1.59 12.74
CA LYS A 145 16.12 -0.47 13.55
C LYS A 145 17.02 0.77 13.48
N ARG A 146 18.30 0.60 13.14
CA ARG A 146 19.28 1.70 13.05
C ARG A 146 19.44 2.19 11.63
N ILE A 147 19.76 3.46 11.49
CA ILE A 147 20.10 4.09 10.20
C ILE A 147 21.37 3.45 9.66
N GLY A 148 21.39 3.12 8.37
CA GLY A 148 22.56 2.54 7.70
C GLY A 148 22.91 1.11 8.10
N GLU A 149 22.19 0.46 9.03
CA GLU A 149 22.46 -0.92 9.42
C GLU A 149 22.38 -1.86 8.22
N LYS A 150 21.41 -1.65 7.33
CA LYS A 150 21.26 -2.42 6.11
C LYS A 150 20.55 -1.63 5.01
N MET A 151 21.17 -1.61 3.84
CA MET A 151 20.60 -1.05 2.63
C MET A 151 20.41 -2.11 1.56
N GLN A 152 19.42 -1.91 0.69
CA GLN A 152 19.20 -2.72 -0.52
C GLN A 152 19.56 -1.91 -1.75
N LEU A 153 20.38 -2.46 -2.62
CA LEU A 153 20.81 -1.88 -3.89
C LEU A 153 20.30 -2.75 -5.04
N ASP A 154 19.79 -2.12 -6.09
CA ASP A 154 19.32 -2.78 -7.30
C ASP A 154 19.39 -1.84 -8.50
N VAL A 155 19.45 -2.40 -9.70
CA VAL A 155 19.51 -1.66 -10.96
C VAL A 155 18.34 -2.07 -11.84
N LYS A 156 17.76 -1.09 -12.52
CA LYS A 156 16.70 -1.33 -13.50
C LYS A 156 16.91 -0.51 -14.76
N VAL A 157 16.44 -1.04 -15.88
CA VAL A 157 16.43 -0.30 -17.14
C VAL A 157 15.37 0.79 -17.10
N VAL A 158 15.72 1.99 -17.55
CA VAL A 158 14.75 3.08 -17.78
C VAL A 158 13.91 2.73 -19.01
N PRO A 159 12.55 2.76 -18.89
CA PRO A 159 11.68 2.37 -20.00
C PRO A 159 11.92 3.19 -21.27
N TYR A 160 11.92 2.52 -22.41
CA TYR A 160 12.17 3.14 -23.71
C TYR A 160 11.12 4.19 -24.07
N GLU A 161 9.89 3.99 -23.63
CA GLU A 161 8.75 4.86 -23.90
C GLU A 161 8.88 6.24 -23.25
N CYS A 162 9.82 6.41 -22.33
CA CYS A 162 10.08 7.69 -21.65
C CYS A 162 10.93 8.65 -22.47
N ARG A 163 11.50 8.21 -23.59
CA ARG A 163 12.36 9.01 -24.45
C ARG A 163 11.56 9.85 -25.43
N THR A 164 12.07 11.02 -25.76
CA THR A 164 11.64 11.81 -26.90
C THR A 164 12.49 11.44 -28.13
N LYS A 165 12.16 12.01 -29.27
CA LYS A 165 12.86 11.74 -30.55
C LYS A 165 14.32 12.23 -30.56
N GLU A 166 14.65 13.16 -29.68
CA GLU A 166 16.00 13.73 -29.53
C GLU A 166 17.01 12.77 -28.92
N VAL A 167 16.53 11.75 -28.19
CA VAL A 167 17.39 10.73 -27.57
C VAL A 167 17.61 9.58 -28.55
N PRO A 168 18.86 9.21 -28.91
CA PRO A 168 19.15 8.11 -29.82
C PRO A 168 18.47 6.80 -29.38
N PHE A 169 17.89 6.08 -30.33
CA PHE A 169 17.10 4.87 -30.07
C PHE A 169 17.93 3.70 -29.50
N ASP A 170 19.19 3.61 -29.87
CA ASP A 170 20.14 2.57 -29.43
C ASP A 170 20.68 2.81 -28.02
N MET A 171 20.56 4.03 -27.49
CA MET A 171 21.07 4.40 -26.19
C MET A 171 20.22 3.81 -25.06
N LYS A 172 20.80 3.08 -24.11
CA LYS A 172 20.14 2.56 -22.92
C LYS A 172 20.51 3.39 -21.70
N PHE A 173 19.54 3.52 -20.76
CA PHE A 173 19.76 4.14 -19.47
C PHE A 173 19.34 3.21 -18.35
N TYR A 174 20.09 3.24 -17.27
CA TYR A 174 19.93 2.36 -16.12
C TYR A 174 19.75 3.20 -14.86
N GLN A 175 18.66 3.00 -14.14
CA GLN A 175 18.45 3.59 -12.83
C GLN A 175 19.07 2.70 -11.78
N TYR A 176 20.07 3.19 -11.08
CA TYR A 176 20.57 2.61 -9.85
C TYR A 176 19.75 3.13 -8.68
N THR A 177 19.42 2.26 -7.74
CA THR A 177 18.58 2.59 -6.59
C THR A 177 19.14 1.93 -5.34
N ILE A 178 19.39 2.71 -4.32
CA ILE A 178 19.71 2.21 -2.97
C ILE A 178 18.68 2.75 -1.96
N ILE A 179 18.22 1.88 -1.07
CA ILE A 179 17.20 2.20 -0.06
C ILE A 179 17.66 1.73 1.32
N ASP A 180 17.63 2.62 2.31
CA ASP A 180 17.82 2.26 3.71
C ASP A 180 16.59 1.52 4.24
N GLU A 181 16.81 0.36 4.85
CA GLU A 181 15.72 -0.50 5.31
C GLU A 181 15.00 0.03 6.54
N ALA A 182 15.67 0.83 7.40
CA ALA A 182 15.09 1.39 8.61
C ALA A 182 14.22 2.63 8.31
N THR A 183 14.76 3.57 7.54
CA THR A 183 14.12 4.85 7.23
C THR A 183 13.24 4.82 5.99
N ARG A 184 13.46 3.88 5.07
CA ARG A 184 12.91 3.86 3.70
C ARG A 184 13.36 5.05 2.85
N GLU A 185 14.29 5.86 3.33
CA GLU A 185 14.95 6.87 2.52
C GLU A 185 15.75 6.20 1.42
N ARG A 186 15.71 6.75 0.23
CA ARG A 186 16.39 6.18 -0.92
C ARG A 186 17.17 7.23 -1.68
N PHE A 187 18.17 6.76 -2.42
CA PHE A 187 18.89 7.52 -3.43
C PHE A 187 18.75 6.83 -4.78
N ILE A 188 18.54 7.58 -5.85
CA ILE A 188 18.46 7.10 -7.23
C ILE A 188 19.32 7.96 -8.13
N TYR A 189 19.97 7.34 -9.11
CA TYR A 189 20.75 8.06 -10.11
C TYR A 189 20.79 7.26 -11.43
N PRO A 190 20.70 7.92 -12.61
CA PRO A 190 20.76 7.23 -13.90
C PRO A 190 22.21 7.09 -14.39
N TYR A 191 22.50 6.02 -15.10
CA TYR A 191 23.74 5.80 -15.84
C TYR A 191 23.44 5.33 -17.26
N LYS A 192 24.41 5.52 -18.16
CA LYS A 192 24.33 5.05 -19.55
C LYS A 192 24.69 3.57 -19.68
N GLU A 193 25.37 3.00 -18.68
CA GLU A 193 25.84 1.63 -18.68
C GLU A 193 25.60 0.95 -17.33
N GLN A 194 25.38 -0.36 -17.37
CA GLN A 194 25.28 -1.20 -16.19
C GLN A 194 26.61 -1.95 -16.04
N CYS A 195 27.48 -1.44 -15.17
CA CYS A 195 28.80 -1.99 -14.94
C CYS A 195 29.29 -1.78 -13.50
N ALA A 196 30.36 -2.49 -13.13
CA ALA A 196 30.94 -2.41 -11.79
C ALA A 196 31.47 -1.02 -11.43
N ASP A 197 32.02 -0.28 -12.41
CA ASP A 197 32.55 1.06 -12.17
C ASP A 197 31.43 2.05 -11.82
N ASN A 198 30.30 1.99 -12.54
CA ASN A 198 29.12 2.78 -12.24
C ASN A 198 28.49 2.40 -10.90
N THR A 199 28.54 1.11 -10.52
CA THR A 199 28.11 0.67 -9.18
C THR A 199 28.96 1.30 -8.08
N CYS A 200 30.28 1.34 -8.27
CA CYS A 200 31.21 1.97 -7.32
C CYS A 200 30.96 3.49 -7.21
N ASP A 201 30.84 4.19 -8.33
CA ASP A 201 30.52 5.63 -8.35
C ASP A 201 29.17 5.92 -7.68
N PHE A 202 28.15 5.10 -7.99
CA PHE A 202 26.83 5.22 -7.41
C PHE A 202 26.84 5.11 -5.88
N VAL A 203 27.57 4.12 -5.33
CA VAL A 203 27.66 3.95 -3.87
C VAL A 203 28.36 5.11 -3.20
N ILE A 204 29.43 5.67 -3.82
CA ILE A 204 30.09 6.87 -3.31
C ILE A 204 29.13 8.08 -3.30
N ARG A 205 28.38 8.30 -4.38
CA ARG A 205 27.33 9.33 -4.45
C ARG A 205 26.25 9.14 -3.39
N ALA A 206 25.84 7.88 -3.18
CA ALA A 206 24.84 7.54 -2.17
C ALA A 206 25.32 7.85 -0.74
N ILE A 207 26.57 7.49 -0.42
CA ILE A 207 27.19 7.82 0.87
C ILE A 207 27.22 9.35 1.08
N ASN A 208 27.61 10.11 0.07
CA ASN A 208 27.61 11.58 0.13
C ASN A 208 26.19 12.13 0.32
N TYR A 209 25.20 11.58 -0.37
CA TYR A 209 23.78 11.98 -0.25
C TYR A 209 23.23 11.72 1.16
N PHE A 210 23.48 10.52 1.69
CA PHE A 210 22.99 10.14 3.02
C PHE A 210 23.81 10.79 4.15
N GLY A 211 25.07 11.12 3.92
CA GLY A 211 25.99 11.64 4.94
C GLY A 211 26.47 10.57 5.94
N TYR A 212 26.32 9.28 5.61
CA TYR A 212 26.82 8.16 6.42
C TYR A 212 27.14 6.95 5.53
N THR A 213 28.05 6.10 6.03
CA THR A 213 28.43 4.85 5.39
C THR A 213 27.57 3.71 5.93
N PRO A 214 26.89 2.90 5.09
CA PRO A 214 26.09 1.77 5.56
C PRO A 214 26.97 0.64 6.08
N GLU A 215 26.48 -0.10 7.09
CA GLU A 215 27.14 -1.30 7.62
C GLU A 215 27.04 -2.47 6.64
N THR A 216 25.87 -2.63 6.00
CA THR A 216 25.62 -3.71 5.05
C THR A 216 24.90 -3.19 3.82
N ILE A 217 25.39 -3.55 2.63
CA ILE A 217 24.68 -3.39 1.35
C ILE A 217 24.30 -4.76 0.84
N GLN A 218 23.00 -4.96 0.58
CA GLN A 218 22.48 -6.18 -0.02
C GLN A 218 22.12 -5.96 -1.47
N THR A 219 22.60 -6.84 -2.35
CA THR A 219 22.35 -6.83 -3.80
C THR A 219 21.83 -8.18 -4.27
N ASP A 220 21.33 -8.24 -5.49
CA ASP A 220 21.17 -9.50 -6.21
C ASP A 220 22.54 -10.02 -6.73
N ASN A 221 22.52 -11.05 -7.58
CA ASN A 221 23.72 -11.65 -8.15
C ASN A 221 24.02 -11.10 -9.57
N GLY A 222 23.70 -9.86 -9.85
CA GLY A 222 24.00 -9.19 -11.11
C GLY A 222 25.52 -9.06 -11.34
N GLN A 223 25.95 -9.04 -12.60
CA GLN A 223 27.37 -8.93 -12.96
C GLN A 223 28.00 -7.60 -12.55
N GLU A 224 27.18 -6.57 -12.38
CA GLU A 224 27.58 -5.26 -11.86
C GLU A 224 27.94 -5.29 -10.37
N PHE A 225 27.54 -6.33 -9.64
CA PHE A 225 27.75 -6.48 -8.19
C PHE A 225 28.71 -7.62 -7.84
N THR A 226 28.78 -8.69 -8.66
CA THR A 226 29.60 -9.87 -8.37
C THR A 226 29.99 -10.62 -9.64
N PHE A 227 31.09 -11.35 -9.58
CA PHE A 227 31.41 -12.28 -10.65
C PHE A 227 30.60 -13.56 -10.56
N LEU A 228 30.26 -14.13 -11.70
CA LEU A 228 29.77 -15.50 -11.78
C LEU A 228 30.87 -16.45 -11.29
N LYS A 229 30.49 -17.51 -10.58
CA LYS A 229 31.40 -18.51 -10.00
C LYS A 229 32.42 -19.10 -10.98
N GLN A 230 32.14 -19.06 -12.27
CA GLN A 230 33.02 -19.54 -13.34
C GLN A 230 34.27 -18.66 -13.59
N PHE A 231 34.38 -17.47 -13.01
CA PHE A 231 35.50 -16.57 -13.17
C PHE A 231 36.61 -16.77 -12.10
N GLY A 232 36.51 -17.81 -11.26
CA GLY A 232 37.48 -18.14 -10.22
C GLY A 232 37.46 -17.18 -9.03
N ASP A 233 38.58 -17.13 -8.28
CA ASP A 233 38.70 -16.35 -7.03
C ASP A 233 39.04 -14.86 -7.26
N LYS A 234 38.80 -14.32 -8.45
CA LYS A 234 38.99 -12.88 -8.71
C LYS A 234 38.03 -12.05 -7.91
N GLU A 235 38.56 -11.09 -7.13
CA GLU A 235 37.76 -10.17 -6.36
C GLU A 235 37.07 -9.16 -7.29
N HIS A 236 35.77 -8.97 -7.09
CA HIS A 236 35.00 -8.01 -7.87
C HIS A 236 35.28 -6.56 -7.39
N LYS A 237 35.37 -5.60 -8.34
CA LYS A 237 35.64 -4.18 -8.02
C LYS A 237 34.73 -3.63 -6.92
N PHE A 238 33.46 -3.99 -6.93
CA PHE A 238 32.49 -3.57 -5.92
C PHE A 238 32.80 -4.16 -4.54
N ASP A 239 33.20 -5.44 -4.46
CA ASP A 239 33.62 -6.06 -3.19
C ASP A 239 34.90 -5.38 -2.64
N THR A 240 35.86 -5.06 -3.51
CA THR A 240 37.05 -4.31 -3.14
C THR A 240 36.71 -2.93 -2.57
N LEU A 241 35.77 -2.19 -3.20
CA LEU A 241 35.28 -0.92 -2.69
C LEU A 241 34.61 -1.08 -1.32
N CYS A 242 33.71 -2.06 -1.19
CA CYS A 242 33.01 -2.35 0.05
C CYS A 242 33.99 -2.63 1.20
N LYS A 243 35.03 -3.44 0.96
CA LYS A 243 36.10 -3.72 1.95
C LYS A 243 36.83 -2.43 2.36
N LYS A 244 37.22 -1.58 1.39
CA LYS A 244 37.88 -0.28 1.68
C LYS A 244 37.05 0.64 2.53
N LEU A 245 35.71 0.63 2.36
CA LEU A 245 34.77 1.45 3.09
C LEU A 245 34.25 0.81 4.39
N GLY A 246 34.66 -0.42 4.72
CA GLY A 246 34.17 -1.16 5.88
C GLY A 246 32.72 -1.64 5.74
N ILE A 247 32.23 -1.75 4.52
CA ILE A 247 30.86 -2.15 4.20
C ILE A 247 30.79 -3.67 4.00
N LYS A 248 29.85 -4.35 4.63
CA LYS A 248 29.57 -5.76 4.39
C LYS A 248 28.70 -5.92 3.14
N HIS A 249 29.26 -6.42 2.03
CA HIS A 249 28.46 -6.79 0.87
C HIS A 249 27.77 -8.13 1.11
N LYS A 250 26.45 -8.20 0.86
CA LYS A 250 25.62 -9.38 1.05
C LYS A 250 24.83 -9.70 -0.21
N LEU A 251 25.12 -10.81 -0.83
CA LEU A 251 24.32 -11.33 -1.95
C LEU A 251 23.07 -12.03 -1.46
N ILE A 252 21.95 -11.84 -2.16
CA ILE A 252 20.74 -12.63 -1.94
C ILE A 252 20.96 -14.07 -2.41
N LYS A 253 20.24 -15.01 -1.78
CA LYS A 253 20.24 -16.40 -2.27
C LYS A 253 19.63 -16.46 -3.67
N PRO A 254 20.19 -17.21 -4.60
CA PRO A 254 19.61 -17.40 -5.94
C PRO A 254 18.14 -17.81 -5.84
N ARG A 255 17.30 -17.31 -6.74
CA ARG A 255 15.85 -17.57 -6.81
C ARG A 255 15.05 -17.13 -5.57
N THR A 256 15.57 -16.19 -4.77
CA THR A 256 14.84 -15.61 -3.62
C THR A 256 14.68 -14.09 -3.75
N PRO A 257 13.92 -13.60 -4.74
CA PRO A 257 13.76 -12.15 -5.00
C PRO A 257 13.19 -11.39 -3.81
N ARG A 258 12.48 -12.08 -2.92
CA ARG A 258 11.89 -11.47 -1.71
C ARG A 258 12.89 -10.79 -0.79
N HIS A 259 14.16 -11.17 -0.84
CA HIS A 259 15.19 -10.56 -0.01
C HIS A 259 15.47 -9.10 -0.43
N ASN A 260 15.26 -8.74 -1.69
CA ASN A 260 15.36 -7.36 -2.21
C ASN A 260 13.99 -6.66 -2.34
N GLY A 261 12.98 -7.15 -1.62
CA GLY A 261 11.59 -6.72 -1.78
C GLY A 261 11.32 -5.23 -1.50
N LYS A 262 12.20 -4.53 -0.76
CA LYS A 262 12.03 -3.09 -0.49
C LYS A 262 12.42 -2.26 -1.71
N VAL A 263 13.57 -2.55 -2.32
CA VAL A 263 14.01 -1.87 -3.55
C VAL A 263 13.12 -2.26 -4.73
N GLU A 264 12.73 -3.54 -4.87
CA GLU A 264 11.77 -3.97 -5.90
C GLU A 264 10.42 -3.25 -5.78
N ARG A 265 9.94 -3.07 -4.55
CA ARG A 265 8.70 -2.29 -4.30
C ARG A 265 8.87 -0.83 -4.69
N SER A 266 10.05 -0.25 -4.45
CA SER A 266 10.35 1.12 -4.88
C SER A 266 10.34 1.23 -6.40
N HIS A 267 10.93 0.27 -7.13
CA HIS A 267 10.89 0.22 -8.59
C HIS A 267 9.47 0.13 -9.17
N ARG A 268 8.56 -0.60 -8.50
CA ARG A 268 7.16 -0.62 -8.89
C ARG A 268 6.52 0.75 -8.73
N ASN A 269 6.77 1.42 -7.62
CA ASN A 269 6.28 2.79 -7.40
C ASN A 269 6.83 3.75 -8.45
N ASP A 270 8.10 3.57 -8.87
CA ASP A 270 8.72 4.38 -9.92
C ASP A 270 7.99 4.18 -11.26
N ASN A 271 7.66 2.94 -11.62
CA ASN A 271 6.91 2.65 -12.84
C ASN A 271 5.53 3.34 -12.83
N GLU A 272 4.83 3.27 -11.70
CA GLU A 272 3.47 3.79 -11.57
C GLU A 272 3.40 5.32 -11.45
N ARG A 273 4.39 5.96 -10.81
CA ARG A 273 4.34 7.36 -10.37
C ARG A 273 5.29 8.29 -11.09
N PHE A 274 6.31 7.75 -11.74
CA PHE A 274 7.34 8.51 -12.43
C PHE A 274 7.42 8.12 -13.90
N TYR A 275 7.83 6.90 -14.22
CA TYR A 275 8.06 6.49 -15.60
C TYR A 275 6.82 6.53 -16.48
N LYS A 276 5.66 6.28 -15.95
CA LYS A 276 4.39 6.36 -16.70
C LYS A 276 4.14 7.74 -17.31
N TYR A 277 4.73 8.79 -16.74
CA TYR A 277 4.52 10.19 -17.14
C TYR A 277 5.80 10.87 -17.60
N LEU A 278 6.94 10.23 -17.40
CA LEU A 278 8.24 10.78 -17.77
C LEU A 278 8.37 10.90 -19.29
N LYS A 279 8.83 12.05 -19.72
CA LYS A 279 9.40 12.29 -21.04
C LYS A 279 10.67 13.10 -20.87
N PHE A 280 11.79 12.63 -21.44
CA PHE A 280 13.07 13.33 -21.38
C PHE A 280 13.72 13.39 -22.76
N TYR A 281 14.41 14.48 -23.03
CA TYR A 281 15.03 14.80 -24.32
C TYR A 281 16.57 14.73 -24.28
N SER A 282 17.17 14.63 -23.10
CA SER A 282 18.61 14.47 -22.91
C SER A 282 18.93 13.70 -21.63
N TYR A 283 20.19 13.27 -21.50
CA TYR A 283 20.66 12.64 -20.27
C TYR A 283 20.60 13.58 -19.06
N ASP A 284 20.97 14.85 -19.26
CA ASP A 284 20.93 15.86 -18.19
C ASP A 284 19.51 16.16 -17.74
N ASP A 285 18.56 16.16 -18.70
CA ASP A 285 17.15 16.30 -18.37
C ASP A 285 16.63 15.13 -17.56
N LEU A 286 17.03 13.89 -17.91
CA LEU A 286 16.71 12.70 -17.14
C LEU A 286 17.23 12.81 -15.68
N ILE A 287 18.48 13.28 -15.49
CA ILE A 287 19.07 13.48 -14.16
C ILE A 287 18.21 14.47 -13.36
N LYS A 288 17.90 15.65 -13.90
CA LYS A 288 17.11 16.70 -13.24
C LYS A 288 15.71 16.21 -12.85
N GLN A 289 15.05 15.48 -13.74
CA GLN A 289 13.72 14.94 -13.46
C GLN A 289 13.77 13.85 -12.39
N MET A 290 14.82 13.00 -12.38
CA MET A 290 15.04 12.01 -11.33
C MET A 290 15.33 12.65 -9.96
N GLU A 291 16.11 13.71 -9.89
CA GLU A 291 16.39 14.44 -8.65
C GLU A 291 15.10 15.05 -8.07
N SER A 292 14.29 15.67 -8.91
CA SER A 292 12.99 16.21 -8.49
C SER A 292 12.06 15.10 -7.99
N TYR A 293 12.05 13.97 -8.67
CA TYR A 293 11.26 12.81 -8.25
C TYR A 293 11.79 12.19 -6.96
N LEU A 294 13.10 12.10 -6.78
CA LEU A 294 13.75 11.61 -5.55
C LEU A 294 13.30 12.43 -4.36
N THR A 295 13.42 13.77 -4.47
CA THR A 295 12.98 14.71 -3.44
C THR A 295 11.50 14.49 -3.09
N ARG A 296 10.63 14.41 -4.10
CA ARG A 296 9.21 14.12 -3.89
C ARG A 296 9.00 12.77 -3.19
N SER A 297 9.68 11.70 -3.64
CA SER A 297 9.44 10.34 -3.14
C SER A 297 9.87 10.16 -1.68
N ASN A 298 10.95 10.81 -1.24
CA ASN A 298 11.42 10.80 0.15
C ASN A 298 10.56 11.66 1.09
N ASN A 299 9.67 12.49 0.54
CA ASN A 299 8.70 13.30 1.27
C ASN A 299 7.26 12.73 1.22
N ILE A 300 7.06 11.49 0.77
CA ILE A 300 5.74 10.84 0.77
C ILE A 300 5.53 10.05 2.05
N PRO A 301 4.53 10.40 2.89
CA PRO A 301 4.19 9.60 4.07
C PRO A 301 3.79 8.18 3.70
N THR A 302 4.27 7.19 4.45
CA THR A 302 3.99 5.78 4.18
C THR A 302 3.42 5.06 5.41
N CYS A 303 2.51 4.13 5.19
CA CYS A 303 1.89 3.34 6.25
C CYS A 303 2.92 2.55 7.07
N VAL A 304 3.94 1.99 6.40
CA VAL A 304 4.99 1.19 7.06
C VAL A 304 5.88 1.99 8.03
N LEU A 305 5.87 3.32 7.91
CA LEU A 305 6.57 4.25 8.81
C LEU A 305 5.60 4.96 9.79
N GLY A 306 4.41 4.41 10.00
CA GLY A 306 3.40 5.05 10.84
C GLY A 306 2.89 6.37 10.28
N TRP A 307 2.83 6.50 8.95
CA TRP A 307 2.41 7.70 8.21
C TRP A 307 3.42 8.87 8.27
N LYS A 308 4.67 8.58 8.64
CA LYS A 308 5.79 9.51 8.52
C LYS A 308 6.42 9.41 7.14
N THR A 309 7.10 10.49 6.73
CA THR A 309 7.95 10.45 5.53
C THR A 309 9.25 9.71 5.84
N PRO A 310 9.98 9.19 4.85
CA PRO A 310 11.33 8.69 5.03
C PRO A 310 12.26 9.68 5.74
N LEU A 311 12.19 10.96 5.39
CA LEU A 311 13.00 12.01 6.02
C LEU A 311 12.62 12.28 7.48
N ASP A 312 11.32 12.28 7.81
CA ASP A 312 10.88 12.42 9.20
C ASP A 312 11.31 11.21 10.03
N LYS A 313 11.24 10.01 9.45
CA LYS A 313 11.71 8.81 10.13
C LYS A 313 13.21 8.82 10.39
N ARG A 314 13.99 9.35 9.45
CA ARG A 314 15.44 9.57 9.65
C ARG A 314 15.70 10.52 10.81
N LYS A 315 15.04 11.67 10.85
CA LYS A 315 15.19 12.64 11.97
C LYS A 315 14.89 11.99 13.32
N GLU A 316 13.77 11.27 13.41
CA GLU A 316 13.37 10.55 14.63
C GLU A 316 14.43 9.56 15.10
N LEU A 317 15.00 8.77 14.18
CA LEU A 317 16.02 7.78 14.53
C LEU A 317 17.34 8.44 14.94
N LEU A 318 17.74 9.54 14.31
CA LEU A 318 18.93 10.31 14.71
C LEU A 318 18.77 10.88 16.12
N GLU A 319 17.64 11.51 16.42
CA GLU A 319 17.33 12.02 17.75
C GLU A 319 17.34 10.91 18.83
N PHE A 320 16.82 9.74 18.48
CA PHE A 320 16.82 8.58 19.37
C PHE A 320 18.25 8.08 19.65
N GLU A 321 19.09 7.99 18.62
CA GLU A 321 20.50 7.59 18.76
C GLU A 321 21.30 8.58 19.61
N GLU A 322 21.10 9.89 19.43
CA GLU A 322 21.76 10.93 20.23
C GLU A 322 21.36 10.84 21.71
N LYS A 323 20.05 10.71 21.99
CA LYS A 323 19.54 10.51 23.35
C LYS A 323 20.12 9.24 24.00
N SER A 324 20.18 8.14 23.24
CA SER A 324 20.73 6.87 23.72
C SER A 324 22.23 7.00 24.05
N LYS A 325 23.01 7.69 23.23
CA LYS A 325 24.43 7.97 23.48
C LYS A 325 24.62 8.83 24.71
N LEU A 326 23.78 9.86 24.90
CA LEU A 326 23.81 10.71 26.09
C LEU A 326 23.53 9.92 27.37
N ILE A 327 22.48 9.10 27.38
CA ILE A 327 22.12 8.24 28.51
C ILE A 327 23.27 7.27 28.83
N ALA A 328 23.87 6.64 27.83
CA ALA A 328 25.00 5.71 28.02
C ALA A 328 26.22 6.43 28.65
N ARG A 329 26.52 7.65 28.22
CA ARG A 329 27.59 8.50 28.81
C ARG A 329 27.30 8.84 30.29
N LEU A 330 26.06 9.22 30.62
CA LEU A 330 25.65 9.52 31.99
C LEU A 330 25.76 8.28 32.91
N ILE A 331 25.30 7.11 32.44
CA ILE A 331 25.41 5.84 33.20
C ILE A 331 26.89 5.49 33.45
N THR A 332 27.75 5.70 32.44
CA THR A 332 29.19 5.44 32.58
C THR A 332 29.84 6.38 33.58
N ALA A 333 29.45 7.64 33.57
CA ALA A 333 29.95 8.65 34.56
C ALA A 333 29.51 8.32 35.98
N LEU A 334 28.23 7.88 36.17
CA LEU A 334 27.70 7.46 37.48
C LEU A 334 28.34 6.19 38.05
N LYS A 335 28.88 5.32 37.20
CA LYS A 335 29.60 4.09 37.65
C LYS A 335 31.08 4.36 38.03
N ARG A 336 31.63 5.52 37.71
CA ARG A 336 33.01 5.91 38.02
C ARG A 336 33.13 6.72 39.29
N ASN A 337 32.03 7.18 39.83
CA ASN A 337 31.89 7.77 41.15
C ASN A 337 31.37 6.73 42.15
#